data_0358f57a3153894443e9f5d513e1a638
#
_entry.id   0358f57a3153894443e9f5d513e1a638
#
_cell.length_a   1.000
_cell.length_b   1.000
_cell.length_c   1.000
_cell.angle_alpha   90.00
_cell.angle_beta   90.00
_cell.angle_gamma   90.00
#
_symmetry.space_group_name_H-M   'P 1'
#
loop_
_entity.id
_entity.type
_entity.pdbx_description
1 polymer ?
#
loop_
_entity_poly.entity_id
_entity_poly.type
_entity_poly.pdbx_seq_one_letter_code
_entity_poly.pdbx_strand_id
1 'polypeptide(L)'
;MNNPVWIDDKGKIVEPEYCRDFLSQHPMRCINDRFYTVDGPLPDESKLKRTIYEEISPWLHAKVAQTVEQIIKALKLAAYTEPLTLQCDRIHVANGTCFLDGTFTEEKEYCSNRLPVSYRADAPAPEHWLHFLSELLEPEDIPALQE
;
A
#
# COMPACT_ATOMS: atom_id res chain seq x y z
N MET A 1 5.76 29.40 -17.80
CA MET A 1 5.46 28.15 -17.08
C MET A 1 4.92 27.12 -18.04
N ASN A 2 5.51 25.95 -18.01
CA ASN A 2 5.01 24.85 -18.84
C ASN A 2 3.78 24.22 -18.19
N ASN A 3 2.78 23.94 -19.00
CA ASN A 3 1.60 23.23 -18.53
C ASN A 3 1.96 21.80 -18.18
N PRO A 4 1.27 21.19 -17.19
CA PRO A 4 1.43 19.76 -16.95
C PRO A 4 1.05 18.96 -18.20
N VAL A 5 1.63 17.75 -18.32
CA VAL A 5 1.37 16.89 -19.49
C VAL A 5 -0.10 16.50 -19.62
N TRP A 6 -0.85 16.57 -18.52
CA TRP A 6 -2.27 16.19 -18.47
C TRP A 6 -3.22 17.36 -18.72
N ILE A 7 -2.72 18.56 -19.08
CA ILE A 7 -3.55 19.69 -19.48
C ILE A 7 -3.43 19.86 -21.00
N ASP A 8 -4.57 19.91 -21.69
CA ASP A 8 -4.60 20.10 -23.13
C ASP A 8 -4.53 21.60 -23.53
N ASP A 9 -4.51 21.88 -24.82
CA ASP A 9 -4.41 23.25 -25.35
C ASP A 9 -5.60 24.13 -24.95
N LYS A 10 -6.72 23.51 -24.57
CA LYS A 10 -7.94 24.21 -24.17
C LYS A 10 -8.03 24.39 -22.65
N GLY A 11 -7.02 23.96 -21.91
CA GLY A 11 -6.99 24.03 -20.46
C GLY A 11 -7.83 22.96 -19.77
N LYS A 12 -8.15 21.87 -20.47
CA LYS A 12 -8.90 20.75 -19.89
C LYS A 12 -7.97 19.63 -19.47
N ILE A 13 -8.40 18.89 -18.45
CA ILE A 13 -7.64 17.73 -17.96
C ILE A 13 -7.88 16.55 -18.88
N VAL A 14 -6.80 15.93 -19.34
CA VAL A 14 -6.83 14.67 -20.08
C VAL A 14 -6.71 13.56 -19.03
N GLU A 15 -7.82 12.93 -18.65
CA GLU A 15 -7.88 11.94 -17.56
C GLU A 15 -6.86 10.83 -17.67
N PRO A 16 -6.69 10.14 -18.82
CA PRO A 16 -5.70 9.07 -18.93
C PRO A 16 -4.26 9.55 -18.68
N GLU A 17 -3.93 10.72 -19.17
CA GLU A 17 -2.59 11.29 -18.95
C GLU A 17 -2.38 11.68 -17.50
N TYR A 18 -3.41 12.25 -16.86
CA TYR A 18 -3.36 12.58 -15.44
C TYR A 18 -3.15 11.34 -14.60
N CYS A 19 -3.92 10.28 -14.86
CA CYS A 19 -3.81 9.03 -14.12
C CYS A 19 -2.43 8.40 -14.27
N ARG A 20 -1.88 8.42 -15.47
CA ARG A 20 -0.53 7.90 -15.74
C ARG A 20 0.52 8.67 -14.95
N ASP A 21 0.46 10.00 -15.01
CA ASP A 21 1.41 10.86 -14.29
C ASP A 21 1.29 10.68 -12.78
N PHE A 22 0.06 10.68 -12.27
CA PHE A 22 -0.19 10.50 -10.83
C PHE A 22 0.33 9.16 -10.33
N LEU A 23 0.05 8.07 -11.04
CA LEU A 23 0.49 6.74 -10.63
C LEU A 23 2.00 6.57 -10.74
N SER A 24 2.67 7.34 -11.60
CA SER A 24 4.14 7.32 -11.65
C SER A 24 4.77 7.96 -10.42
N GLN A 25 4.10 8.95 -9.83
CA GLN A 25 4.56 9.65 -8.62
C GLN A 25 4.07 8.97 -7.34
N HIS A 26 2.88 8.38 -7.38
CA HIS A 26 2.21 7.73 -6.25
C HIS A 26 1.78 6.31 -6.64
N PRO A 27 2.71 5.35 -6.67
CA PRO A 27 2.38 3.99 -7.08
C PRO A 27 1.30 3.37 -6.20
N MET A 28 0.23 2.91 -6.82
CA MET A 28 -0.91 2.29 -6.14
C MET A 28 -1.55 1.25 -7.04
N ARG A 29 -2.30 0.34 -6.44
CA ARG A 29 -3.13 -0.64 -7.15
C ARG A 29 -4.55 -0.58 -6.61
N CYS A 30 -5.53 -0.81 -7.47
CA CYS A 30 -6.92 -0.91 -7.08
C CYS A 30 -7.35 -2.37 -7.13
N ILE A 31 -7.67 -2.93 -5.97
CA ILE A 31 -8.07 -4.32 -5.82
C ILE A 31 -9.41 -4.32 -5.09
N ASN A 32 -10.42 -4.94 -5.68
CA ASN A 32 -11.77 -4.98 -5.14
C ASN A 32 -12.30 -3.58 -4.78
N ASP A 33 -12.11 -2.63 -5.70
CA ASP A 33 -12.59 -1.24 -5.57
C ASP A 33 -11.92 -0.45 -4.44
N ARG A 34 -10.78 -0.90 -3.95
CA ARG A 34 -10.02 -0.23 -2.89
C ARG A 34 -8.58 -0.01 -3.32
N PHE A 35 -8.04 1.15 -3.00
CA PHE A 35 -6.65 1.46 -3.30
C PHE A 35 -5.71 0.81 -2.30
N TYR A 36 -4.62 0.24 -2.81
CA TYR A 36 -3.55 -0.38 -2.03
C TYR A 36 -2.22 0.26 -2.39
N THR A 37 -1.42 0.54 -1.36
CA THR A 37 0.01 0.83 -1.53
C THR A 37 0.80 -0.39 -1.09
N VAL A 38 2.12 -0.34 -1.19
CA VAL A 38 2.97 -1.43 -0.67
C VAL A 38 2.84 -1.59 0.85
N ASP A 39 2.34 -0.57 1.55
CA ASP A 39 2.11 -0.62 2.99
C ASP A 39 0.72 -1.14 3.37
N GLY A 40 -0.11 -1.46 2.39
CA GLY A 40 -1.44 -2.04 2.61
C GLY A 40 -2.56 -1.18 2.04
N PRO A 41 -3.82 -1.51 2.36
CA PRO A 41 -4.96 -0.75 1.86
C PRO A 41 -5.04 0.64 2.47
N LEU A 42 -5.51 1.61 1.69
CA LEU A 42 -5.80 2.93 2.22
C LEU A 42 -7.04 2.87 3.12
N PRO A 43 -6.98 3.47 4.33
CA PRO A 43 -8.14 3.44 5.23
C PRO A 43 -9.35 4.18 4.65
N ASP A 44 -9.13 5.29 3.96
CA ASP A 44 -10.16 6.00 3.21
C ASP A 44 -9.51 6.77 2.07
N GLU A 45 -10.34 7.41 1.24
CA GLU A 45 -9.88 8.13 0.05
C GLU A 45 -9.74 9.65 0.30
N SER A 46 -9.98 10.12 1.51
CA SER A 46 -10.02 11.56 1.79
C SER A 46 -8.71 12.27 1.50
N LYS A 47 -7.60 11.71 1.95
CA LYS A 47 -6.28 12.28 1.70
C LYS A 47 -5.93 12.25 0.22
N LEU A 48 -6.28 11.16 -0.44
CA LEU A 48 -6.06 11.01 -1.88
C LEU A 48 -6.85 12.08 -2.66
N LYS A 49 -8.11 12.26 -2.33
CA LYS A 49 -8.95 13.30 -2.94
C LYS A 49 -8.40 14.69 -2.69
N ARG A 50 -7.92 14.94 -1.47
CA ARG A 50 -7.32 16.24 -1.13
C ARG A 50 -6.06 16.50 -1.94
N THR A 51 -5.20 15.51 -2.08
CA THR A 51 -3.98 15.61 -2.88
C THR A 51 -4.31 15.97 -4.33
N ILE A 52 -5.28 15.26 -4.92
CA ILE A 52 -5.72 15.52 -6.29
C ILE A 52 -6.30 16.92 -6.39
N TYR A 53 -7.14 17.31 -5.43
CA TYR A 53 -7.75 18.64 -5.41
C TYR A 53 -6.69 19.75 -5.42
N GLU A 54 -5.68 19.63 -4.58
CA GLU A 54 -4.59 20.61 -4.50
C GLU A 54 -3.78 20.68 -5.79
N GLU A 55 -3.61 19.54 -6.44
CA GLU A 55 -2.83 19.46 -7.69
C GLU A 55 -3.56 20.09 -8.87
N ILE A 56 -4.87 19.87 -8.99
CA ILE A 56 -5.64 20.34 -10.15
C ILE A 56 -6.28 21.70 -9.95
N SER A 57 -6.48 22.17 -8.71
CA SER A 57 -7.16 23.45 -8.44
C SER A 57 -6.53 24.64 -9.18
N PRO A 58 -5.20 24.78 -9.25
CA PRO A 58 -4.61 25.93 -9.94
C PRO A 58 -4.90 25.99 -11.44
N TRP A 59 -5.31 24.86 -12.02
CA TRP A 59 -5.50 24.72 -13.47
C TRP A 59 -6.97 24.75 -13.90
N LEU A 60 -7.91 24.68 -12.93
CA LEU A 60 -9.35 24.67 -13.22
C LEU A 60 -10.04 25.89 -12.61
N HIS A 61 -11.01 26.43 -13.34
CA HIS A 61 -11.80 27.57 -12.89
C HIS A 61 -13.07 27.17 -12.14
N ALA A 62 -13.59 25.96 -12.38
CA ALA A 62 -14.86 25.55 -11.81
C ALA A 62 -14.96 24.02 -11.78
N LYS A 63 -15.90 23.51 -11.02
CA LYS A 63 -16.23 22.07 -10.94
C LYS A 63 -15.06 21.21 -10.49
N VAL A 64 -14.20 21.76 -9.65
CA VAL A 64 -12.99 21.03 -9.18
C VAL A 64 -13.37 19.79 -8.41
N ALA A 65 -14.35 19.89 -7.50
CA ALA A 65 -14.79 18.72 -6.70
C ALA A 65 -15.35 17.60 -7.58
N GLN A 66 -16.17 17.94 -8.58
CA GLN A 66 -16.69 16.94 -9.52
C GLN A 66 -15.58 16.28 -10.31
N THR A 67 -14.58 17.08 -10.72
CA THR A 67 -13.43 16.57 -11.44
C THR A 67 -12.61 15.61 -10.58
N VAL A 68 -12.42 15.93 -9.29
CA VAL A 68 -11.75 15.01 -8.35
C VAL A 68 -12.47 13.67 -8.31
N GLU A 69 -13.80 13.67 -8.18
CA GLU A 69 -14.58 12.41 -8.14
C GLU A 69 -14.43 11.61 -9.45
N GLN A 70 -14.44 12.29 -10.59
CA GLN A 70 -14.23 11.63 -11.88
C GLN A 70 -12.83 11.06 -12.00
N ILE A 71 -11.82 11.78 -11.52
CA ILE A 71 -10.43 11.31 -11.53
C ILE A 71 -10.27 10.09 -10.64
N ILE A 72 -10.90 10.06 -9.47
CA ILE A 72 -10.86 8.89 -8.58
C ILE A 72 -11.40 7.65 -9.31
N LYS A 73 -12.52 7.79 -10.00
CA LYS A 73 -13.08 6.68 -10.79
C LYS A 73 -12.12 6.24 -11.89
N ALA A 74 -11.50 7.17 -12.59
CA ALA A 74 -10.54 6.88 -13.63
C ALA A 74 -9.28 6.22 -13.07
N LEU A 75 -8.80 6.65 -11.91
CA LEU A 75 -7.65 6.05 -11.23
C LEU A 75 -7.93 4.60 -10.84
N LYS A 76 -9.13 4.30 -10.37
CA LYS A 76 -9.52 2.92 -10.03
C LYS A 76 -9.44 2.01 -11.24
N LEU A 77 -9.85 2.49 -12.40
CA LEU A 77 -9.74 1.73 -13.64
C LEU A 77 -8.29 1.63 -14.12
N ALA A 78 -7.54 2.73 -14.04
CA ALA A 78 -6.14 2.75 -14.49
C ALA A 78 -5.24 1.87 -13.62
N ALA A 79 -5.52 1.82 -12.32
CA ALA A 79 -4.74 1.04 -11.36
C ALA A 79 -5.31 -0.36 -11.11
N TYR A 80 -6.36 -0.74 -11.84
CA TYR A 80 -7.03 -2.03 -11.66
C TYR A 80 -6.02 -3.18 -11.61
N THR A 81 -6.18 -4.05 -10.62
CA THR A 81 -5.32 -5.22 -10.43
C THR A 81 -6.20 -6.37 -9.97
N GLU A 82 -5.93 -7.56 -10.48
CA GLU A 82 -6.61 -8.77 -10.04
C GLU A 82 -6.39 -8.98 -8.54
N PRO A 83 -7.36 -9.60 -7.83
CA PRO A 83 -7.20 -9.91 -6.43
C PRO A 83 -5.91 -10.66 -6.16
N LEU A 84 -5.22 -10.28 -5.07
CA LEU A 84 -3.95 -10.90 -4.71
C LEU A 84 -4.15 -12.33 -4.23
N THR A 85 -3.30 -13.24 -4.72
CA THR A 85 -3.26 -14.61 -4.22
C THR A 85 -2.52 -14.66 -2.89
N LEU A 86 -3.00 -15.49 -1.97
CA LEU A 86 -2.33 -15.69 -0.70
C LEU A 86 -0.99 -16.39 -0.94
N GLN A 87 0.06 -15.81 -0.40
CA GLN A 87 1.41 -16.38 -0.48
C GLN A 87 1.74 -17.09 0.83
N CYS A 88 1.98 -18.40 0.74
CA CYS A 88 2.18 -19.22 1.93
C CYS A 88 3.65 -19.40 2.30
N ASP A 89 4.57 -18.88 1.50
CA ASP A 89 6.03 -19.05 1.68
C ASP A 89 6.71 -17.82 2.30
N ARG A 90 5.95 -16.78 2.64
CA ARG A 90 6.50 -15.51 3.12
C ARG A 90 5.56 -14.79 4.06
N ILE A 91 6.16 -13.92 4.87
CA ILE A 91 5.44 -13.04 5.79
C ILE A 91 5.82 -11.60 5.45
N HIS A 92 4.81 -10.78 5.18
CA HIS A 92 5.03 -9.36 4.90
C HIS A 92 5.08 -8.58 6.22
N VAL A 93 6.16 -7.83 6.41
CA VAL A 93 6.37 -7.02 7.63
C VAL A 93 6.57 -5.55 7.25
N ALA A 94 6.61 -4.67 8.24
CA ALA A 94 6.66 -3.23 8.01
C ALA A 94 7.86 -2.79 7.18
N ASN A 95 9.00 -3.45 7.31
CA ASN A 95 10.24 -3.08 6.63
C ASN A 95 10.67 -4.02 5.50
N GLY A 96 9.80 -4.94 5.08
CA GLY A 96 10.12 -5.84 3.96
C GLY A 96 9.37 -7.14 3.97
N THR A 97 10.05 -8.22 3.57
CA THR A 97 9.46 -9.55 3.44
C THR A 97 10.38 -10.59 4.07
N CYS A 98 9.82 -11.41 4.96
CA CYS A 98 10.50 -12.56 5.57
C CYS A 98 10.04 -13.84 4.87
N PHE A 99 10.97 -14.66 4.43
CA PHE A 99 10.66 -15.95 3.83
C PHE A 99 10.76 -17.06 4.87
N LEU A 100 9.98 -18.12 4.69
CA LEU A 100 9.97 -19.23 5.64
C LEU A 100 11.28 -20.00 5.71
N ASP A 101 12.16 -19.83 4.71
CA ASP A 101 13.51 -20.41 4.73
C ASP A 101 14.50 -19.62 5.60
N GLY A 102 14.04 -18.53 6.23
CA GLY A 102 14.86 -17.70 7.11
C GLY A 102 15.47 -16.48 6.46
N THR A 103 15.30 -16.31 5.15
CA THR A 103 15.83 -15.13 4.45
C THR A 103 14.91 -13.91 4.61
N PHE A 104 15.49 -12.74 4.46
CA PHE A 104 14.76 -11.46 4.54
C PHE A 104 15.20 -10.54 3.42
N THR A 105 14.28 -9.79 2.87
CA THR A 105 14.55 -8.72 1.90
C THR A 105 13.84 -7.43 2.32
N GLU A 106 14.46 -6.30 2.05
CA GLU A 106 13.84 -4.99 2.28
C GLU A 106 12.80 -4.65 1.22
N GLU A 107 12.69 -5.45 0.17
CA GLU A 107 11.70 -5.29 -0.86
C GLU A 107 10.29 -5.51 -0.32
N LYS A 108 9.40 -4.55 -0.58
CA LYS A 108 8.00 -4.64 -0.18
C LYS A 108 7.15 -5.00 -1.39
N GLU A 109 6.36 -6.06 -1.25
CA GLU A 109 5.39 -6.46 -2.26
C GLU A 109 3.99 -5.98 -1.87
N TYR A 110 3.11 -5.81 -2.86
CA TYR A 110 1.72 -5.53 -2.55
C TYR A 110 1.09 -6.73 -1.86
N CYS A 111 0.43 -6.49 -0.73
CA CYS A 111 -0.20 -7.56 0.05
C CYS A 111 -1.35 -6.97 0.86
N SER A 112 -2.25 -7.84 1.30
CA SER A 112 -3.40 -7.45 2.13
C SER A 112 -3.15 -7.68 3.62
N ASN A 113 -2.04 -8.32 3.97
CA ASN A 113 -1.80 -8.83 5.32
C ASN A 113 -0.43 -8.47 5.88
N ARG A 114 0.04 -7.26 5.60
CA ARG A 114 1.33 -6.80 6.14
C ARG A 114 1.22 -6.57 7.64
N LEU A 115 2.15 -7.18 8.38
CA LEU A 115 2.22 -7.01 9.83
C LEU A 115 2.88 -5.65 10.16
N PRO A 116 2.36 -4.92 11.17
CA PRO A 116 2.91 -3.61 11.54
C PRO A 116 4.16 -3.70 12.42
N VAL A 117 4.96 -4.75 12.25
CA VAL A 117 6.19 -4.97 12.98
C VAL A 117 7.36 -5.06 12.01
N SER A 118 8.52 -4.60 12.45
CA SER A 118 9.74 -4.64 11.64
C SER A 118 10.58 -5.85 11.99
N TYR A 119 11.13 -6.50 10.97
CA TYR A 119 12.08 -7.59 11.16
C TYR A 119 13.43 -7.01 11.62
N ARG A 120 14.02 -7.67 12.63
CA ARG A 120 15.35 -7.35 13.12
C ARG A 120 16.11 -8.66 13.34
N ALA A 121 17.19 -8.84 12.57
CA ALA A 121 18.01 -10.03 12.70
C ALA A 121 18.72 -10.11 14.06
N ASP A 122 18.99 -8.95 14.67
CA ASP A 122 19.66 -8.82 15.96
C ASP A 122 18.68 -8.68 17.13
N ALA A 123 17.37 -8.92 16.91
CA ALA A 123 16.38 -8.78 17.96
C ALA A 123 16.68 -9.73 19.12
N PRO A 124 16.55 -9.27 20.38
CA PRO A 124 16.75 -10.13 21.54
C PRO A 124 15.67 -11.21 21.62
N ALA A 125 15.94 -12.28 22.35
CA ALA A 125 14.96 -13.32 22.58
C ALA A 125 13.70 -12.74 23.21
N PRO A 126 12.49 -13.24 22.84
CA PRO A 126 11.22 -12.72 23.36
C PRO A 126 10.98 -13.26 24.81
N GLU A 127 11.66 -12.65 25.78
CA GLU A 127 11.67 -13.14 27.17
C GLU A 127 10.28 -13.24 27.79
N HIS A 128 9.43 -12.25 27.57
CA HIS A 128 8.06 -12.27 28.12
C HIS A 128 7.23 -13.40 27.51
N TRP A 129 7.37 -13.61 26.22
CA TRP A 129 6.69 -14.70 25.51
C TRP A 129 7.18 -16.05 25.98
N LEU A 130 8.49 -16.21 26.12
CA LEU A 130 9.09 -17.47 26.58
C LEU A 130 8.69 -17.78 28.04
N HIS A 131 8.64 -16.76 28.88
CA HIS A 131 8.17 -16.91 30.26
C HIS A 131 6.70 -17.34 30.31
N PHE A 132 5.86 -16.71 29.50
CA PHE A 132 4.45 -17.06 29.38
C PHE A 132 4.29 -18.53 28.96
N LEU A 133 5.05 -18.97 27.95
CA LEU A 133 5.01 -20.34 27.48
C LEU A 133 5.47 -21.32 28.56
N SER A 134 6.48 -20.94 29.36
CA SER A 134 6.99 -21.81 30.42
C SER A 134 5.97 -22.05 31.54
N GLU A 135 5.03 -21.11 31.72
CA GLU A 135 3.95 -21.26 32.70
C GLU A 135 2.81 -22.15 32.20
N LEU A 136 2.60 -22.20 30.87
CA LEU A 136 1.47 -22.91 30.27
C LEU A 136 1.83 -24.31 29.78
N LEU A 137 3.08 -24.56 29.41
CA LEU A 137 3.51 -25.76 28.70
C LEU A 137 4.68 -26.41 29.39
N GLU A 138 4.81 -27.74 29.18
CA GLU A 138 6.04 -28.44 29.52
C GLU A 138 7.18 -27.89 28.64
N PRO A 139 8.42 -27.82 29.16
CA PRO A 139 9.54 -27.24 28.40
C PRO A 139 9.76 -27.88 27.00
N GLU A 140 9.46 -29.13 26.87
CA GLU A 140 9.62 -29.88 25.61
C GLU A 140 8.60 -29.49 24.54
N ASP A 141 7.46 -28.86 24.93
CA ASP A 141 6.41 -28.45 24.01
C ASP A 141 6.63 -27.04 23.48
N ILE A 142 7.47 -26.22 24.12
CA ILE A 142 7.71 -24.83 23.74
C ILE A 142 8.26 -24.71 22.30
N PRO A 143 9.27 -25.47 21.89
CA PRO A 143 9.81 -25.37 20.53
C PRO A 143 8.77 -25.63 19.45
N ALA A 144 7.79 -26.49 19.69
CA ALA A 144 6.75 -26.82 18.71
C ALA A 144 5.84 -25.61 18.44
N LEU A 145 5.61 -24.75 19.44
CA LEU A 145 4.79 -23.52 19.26
C LEU A 145 5.57 -22.38 18.65
N GLN A 146 6.90 -22.45 18.64
CA GLN A 146 7.75 -21.41 18.07
C GLN A 146 8.08 -21.64 16.60
N GLU A 147 7.74 -22.77 16.05
CA GLU A 147 7.92 -23.08 14.63
C GLU A 147 6.82 -22.44 13.74
#